data_53d414cc58e2a91672910f02f059f268
#
_entry.id   53d414cc58e2a91672910f02f059f268
#
_cell.length_a   1.000
_cell.length_b   1.000
_cell.length_c   1.000
_cell.angle_alpha   90.00
_cell.angle_beta   90.00
_cell.angle_gamma   90.00
#
_symmetry.space_group_name_H-M   'P 1'
#
loop_
_entity.id
_entity.type
_entity.pdbx_description
1 polymer ?
#
loop_
_entity_poly.entity_id
_entity_poly.type
_entity_poly.pdbx_seq_one_letter_code
_entity_poly.pdbx_strand_id
1 'polypeptide(L)'
;MSASLLASSLNDVDIAVIPGNYALLAGLKEALATEDAEVTRKYANVVAVRAENADSDIAHAIAEVLKSEKVAQFIEDTYGDAVQFVA
;
A
#
# COMPACT_ATOMS: atom_id res chain seq x y z
N MET A 1 -2.30 14.70 11.75
CA MET A 1 -2.06 13.48 12.56
C MET A 1 -1.30 12.47 11.71
N SER A 2 -0.34 11.79 12.29
CA SER A 2 0.37 10.72 11.60
C SER A 2 -0.54 9.53 11.33
N ALA A 3 -0.41 8.89 10.16
CA ALA A 3 -1.23 7.73 9.79
C ALA A 3 -1.12 6.60 10.82
N SER A 4 0.03 6.43 11.45
CA SER A 4 0.24 5.41 12.46
C SER A 4 -0.60 5.60 13.73
N LEU A 5 -1.14 6.79 13.95
CA LEU A 5 -1.95 7.12 15.13
C LEU A 5 -3.46 7.07 14.87
N LEU A 6 -3.87 6.87 13.61
CA LEU A 6 -5.28 6.93 13.24
C LEU A 6 -6.13 5.85 13.92
N ALA A 7 -5.60 4.64 14.04
CA ALA A 7 -6.36 3.55 14.67
C ALA A 7 -6.65 3.85 16.16
N SER A 8 -5.67 4.39 16.87
CA SER A 8 -5.88 4.73 18.29
C SER A 8 -6.83 5.91 18.47
N SER A 9 -6.94 6.78 17.49
CA SER A 9 -7.86 7.92 17.53
C SER A 9 -9.33 7.52 17.49
N LEU A 10 -9.65 6.27 17.11
CA LEU A 10 -11.03 5.78 17.08
C LEU A 10 -11.71 5.84 18.44
N ASN A 11 -10.95 5.89 19.52
CA ASN A 11 -11.50 6.07 20.85
C ASN A 11 -12.05 7.50 21.08
N ASP A 12 -11.62 8.45 20.27
CA ASP A 12 -11.94 9.86 20.44
C ASP A 12 -12.81 10.43 19.31
N VAL A 13 -12.99 9.69 18.22
CA VAL A 13 -13.76 10.14 17.06
C VAL A 13 -14.80 9.09 16.66
N ASP A 14 -15.82 9.51 15.95
CA ASP A 14 -16.89 8.61 15.52
C ASP A 14 -16.48 7.72 14.36
N ILE A 15 -15.71 8.26 13.42
CA ILE A 15 -15.18 7.52 12.25
C ILE A 15 -13.77 7.98 11.94
N ALA A 16 -13.01 7.12 11.28
CA ALA A 16 -11.69 7.46 10.78
C ALA A 16 -11.44 6.79 9.43
N VAL A 17 -10.69 7.47 8.57
CA VAL A 17 -10.19 6.90 7.32
C VAL A 17 -8.74 6.49 7.57
N ILE A 18 -8.44 5.21 7.44
CA ILE A 18 -7.15 4.63 7.82
C ILE A 18 -6.57 3.87 6.64
N PRO A 19 -5.31 4.14 6.24
CA PRO A 19 -4.64 3.33 5.23
C PRO A 19 -4.61 1.86 5.65
N GLY A 20 -4.88 0.95 4.69
CA GLY A 20 -5.09 -0.47 4.98
C GLY A 20 -3.96 -1.15 5.73
N ASN A 21 -2.71 -0.81 5.44
CA ASN A 21 -1.57 -1.38 6.15
C ASN A 21 -1.54 -1.00 7.63
N TYR A 22 -1.91 0.23 7.96
CA TYR A 22 -1.98 0.66 9.36
C TYR A 22 -3.18 0.04 10.09
N ALA A 23 -4.30 -0.14 9.40
CA ALA A 23 -5.45 -0.83 9.95
C ALA A 23 -5.10 -2.29 10.30
N LEU A 24 -4.38 -2.96 9.41
CA LEU A 24 -3.95 -4.34 9.63
C LEU A 24 -3.02 -4.45 10.84
N LEU A 25 -2.04 -3.55 10.96
CA LEU A 25 -1.12 -3.54 12.10
C LEU A 25 -1.83 -3.30 13.43
N ALA A 26 -2.92 -2.56 13.41
CA ALA A 26 -3.72 -2.28 14.60
C ALA A 26 -4.72 -3.40 14.92
N GLY A 27 -4.78 -4.44 14.11
CA GLY A 27 -5.70 -5.56 14.34
C GLY A 27 -7.13 -5.29 13.91
N LEU A 28 -7.38 -4.25 13.14
CA LEU A 28 -8.70 -3.94 12.61
C LEU A 28 -8.98 -4.85 11.41
N LYS A 29 -9.98 -5.70 11.52
CA LYS A 29 -10.26 -6.73 10.52
C LYS A 29 -11.36 -6.38 9.54
N GLU A 30 -12.28 -5.52 9.93
CA GLU A 30 -13.44 -5.17 9.12
C GLU A 30 -13.52 -3.65 8.95
N ALA A 31 -13.76 -3.22 7.73
CA ALA A 31 -14.02 -1.83 7.41
C ALA A 31 -15.49 -1.64 7.11
N LEU A 32 -16.05 -0.52 7.53
CA LEU A 32 -17.42 -0.14 7.18
C LEU A 32 -17.56 0.08 5.68
N ALA A 33 -16.54 0.66 5.07
CA ALA A 33 -16.44 0.87 3.63
C ALA A 33 -14.97 0.86 3.24
N THR A 34 -14.69 0.39 2.03
CA THR A 34 -13.33 0.31 1.48
C THR A 34 -13.28 1.07 0.16
N GLU A 35 -12.21 1.83 -0.04
CA GLU A 35 -12.00 2.59 -1.25
C GLU A 35 -11.95 1.65 -2.47
N ASP A 36 -12.55 2.12 -3.58
CA ASP A 36 -12.57 1.38 -4.84
C ASP A 36 -11.14 1.12 -5.32
N ALA A 37 -10.89 -0.09 -5.82
CA ALA A 37 -9.58 -0.50 -6.33
C ALA A 37 -9.04 0.41 -7.42
N GLU A 38 -9.90 0.94 -8.30
CA GLU A 38 -9.47 1.86 -9.36
C GLU A 38 -8.94 3.18 -8.79
N VAL A 39 -9.56 3.67 -7.73
CA VAL A 39 -9.09 4.88 -7.06
C VAL A 39 -7.76 4.62 -6.37
N THR A 40 -7.64 3.49 -5.71
CA THR A 40 -6.40 3.07 -5.04
C THR A 40 -5.22 3.02 -6.03
N ARG A 41 -5.45 2.52 -7.24
CA ARG A 41 -4.40 2.43 -8.27
C ARG A 41 -3.82 3.78 -8.65
N LYS A 42 -4.62 4.84 -8.63
CA LYS A 42 -4.17 6.20 -8.97
C LYS A 42 -3.16 6.76 -7.97
N TYR A 43 -3.19 6.25 -6.76
CA TYR A 43 -2.35 6.71 -5.66
C TYR A 43 -1.32 5.67 -5.23
N ALA A 44 -1.07 4.67 -6.08
CA ALA A 44 -0.09 3.64 -5.78
C ALA A 44 1.30 4.23 -5.57
N ASN A 45 2.03 3.64 -4.64
CA ASN A 45 3.42 4.00 -4.43
C ASN A 45 4.25 3.59 -5.64
N VAL A 46 5.22 4.41 -5.97
CA VAL A 46 6.04 4.20 -7.16
C VAL A 46 7.52 4.32 -6.80
N VAL A 47 8.36 3.75 -7.65
CA VAL A 47 9.79 3.99 -7.63
C VAL A 47 10.09 5.09 -8.63
N ALA A 48 10.64 6.18 -8.14
CA ALA A 48 10.99 7.33 -8.98
C ALA A 48 12.50 7.41 -9.16
N VAL A 49 12.94 7.68 -10.37
CA VAL A 49 14.34 7.86 -10.69
C VAL A 49 14.51 9.14 -11.50
N ARG A 50 15.71 9.68 -11.54
CA ARG A 50 16.02 10.81 -12.42
C ARG A 50 15.89 10.36 -13.86
N ALA A 51 15.40 11.25 -14.74
CA ALA A 51 15.22 10.94 -16.15
C ALA A 51 16.50 10.39 -16.80
N GLU A 52 17.65 10.93 -16.44
CA GLU A 52 18.96 10.51 -16.94
C GLU A 52 19.33 9.07 -16.55
N ASN A 53 18.70 8.52 -15.50
CA ASN A 53 18.94 7.16 -15.01
C ASN A 53 17.80 6.19 -15.33
N ALA A 54 16.79 6.63 -16.07
CA ALA A 54 15.60 5.82 -16.33
C ALA A 54 15.90 4.49 -17.04
N ASP A 55 16.94 4.47 -17.88
CA ASP A 55 17.36 3.27 -18.63
C ASP A 55 18.53 2.53 -17.98
N SER A 56 18.91 2.88 -16.76
CA SER A 56 20.00 2.21 -16.08
C SER A 56 19.63 0.75 -15.74
N ASP A 57 20.65 -0.11 -15.67
CA ASP A 57 20.45 -1.53 -15.30
C ASP A 57 19.83 -1.68 -13.92
N ILE A 58 20.22 -0.81 -13.00
CA ILE A 58 19.68 -0.83 -11.63
C ILE A 58 18.19 -0.49 -11.63
N ALA A 59 17.78 0.54 -12.39
CA ALA A 59 16.38 0.94 -12.47
C ALA A 59 15.52 -0.20 -13.06
N HIS A 60 16.00 -0.84 -14.12
CA HIS A 60 15.30 -1.98 -14.74
C HIS A 60 15.21 -3.17 -13.79
N ALA A 61 16.29 -3.49 -13.07
CA ALA A 61 16.31 -4.60 -12.13
C ALA A 61 15.31 -4.39 -10.99
N ILE A 62 15.26 -3.19 -10.43
CA ILE A 62 14.30 -2.87 -9.35
C ILE A 62 12.86 -2.97 -9.86
N ALA A 63 12.58 -2.41 -11.03
CA ALA A 63 11.24 -2.46 -11.62
C ALA A 63 10.80 -3.90 -11.87
N GLU A 64 11.69 -4.73 -12.41
CA GLU A 64 11.40 -6.14 -12.69
C GLU A 64 11.09 -6.91 -11.41
N VAL A 65 11.90 -6.74 -10.37
CA VAL A 65 11.68 -7.40 -9.08
C VAL A 65 10.35 -6.99 -8.46
N LEU A 66 10.05 -5.69 -8.45
CA LEU A 66 8.83 -5.18 -7.83
C LEU A 66 7.55 -5.60 -8.57
N LYS A 67 7.64 -5.92 -9.86
CA LYS A 67 6.51 -6.41 -10.65
C LYS A 67 6.42 -7.93 -10.68
N SER A 68 7.30 -8.63 -10.01
CA SER A 68 7.37 -10.09 -10.05
C SER A 68 6.20 -10.73 -9.30
N GLU A 69 5.88 -11.97 -9.68
CA GLU A 69 4.88 -12.77 -8.98
C GLU A 69 5.30 -13.06 -7.54
N LYS A 70 6.58 -13.15 -7.28
CA LYS A 70 7.12 -13.39 -5.95
C LYS A 70 6.77 -12.25 -4.99
N VAL A 71 6.87 -11.01 -5.44
CA VAL A 71 6.46 -9.85 -4.66
C VAL A 71 4.95 -9.81 -4.51
N ALA A 72 4.19 -10.08 -5.57
CA ALA A 72 2.74 -10.14 -5.52
C ALA A 72 2.27 -11.16 -4.49
N GLN A 73 2.87 -12.35 -4.49
CA GLN A 73 2.54 -13.40 -3.54
C GLN A 73 2.91 -13.00 -2.12
N PHE A 74 4.05 -12.37 -1.93
CA PHE A 74 4.46 -11.85 -0.63
C PHE A 74 3.45 -10.85 -0.06
N ILE A 75 2.97 -9.94 -0.90
CA ILE A 75 1.98 -8.94 -0.49
C ILE A 75 0.68 -9.62 -0.09
N GLU A 76 0.21 -10.57 -0.88
CA GLU A 76 -1.00 -11.32 -0.56
C GLU A 76 -0.87 -12.09 0.75
N ASP A 77 0.23 -12.80 0.94
CA ASP A 77 0.47 -13.62 2.13
C ASP A 77 0.66 -12.78 3.40
N THR A 78 1.25 -11.59 3.26
CA THR A 78 1.60 -10.74 4.40
C THR A 78 0.47 -9.79 4.78
N TYR A 79 -0.17 -9.19 3.78
CA TYR A 79 -1.13 -8.10 3.97
C TYR A 79 -2.56 -8.45 3.57
N GLY A 80 -2.75 -9.53 2.81
CA GLY A 80 -4.08 -9.88 2.31
C GLY A 80 -4.70 -8.73 1.50
N ASP A 81 -5.92 -8.36 1.85
CA ASP A 81 -6.64 -7.29 1.14
C ASP A 81 -6.27 -5.88 1.62
N ALA A 82 -5.43 -5.76 2.66
CA ALA A 82 -5.06 -4.47 3.22
C ALA A 82 -4.13 -3.67 2.30
N VAL A 83 -3.38 -4.34 1.43
CA VAL A 83 -2.46 -3.72 0.47
C VAL A 83 -2.71 -4.33 -0.91
N GLN A 84 -2.83 -3.47 -1.91
CA GLN A 84 -3.05 -3.89 -3.29
C GLN A 84 -1.75 -3.89 -4.07
N PHE A 85 -1.46 -5.01 -4.75
CA PHE A 85 -0.35 -5.07 -5.69
C PHE A 85 -0.79 -4.47 -7.04
N VAL A 86 -0.01 -3.50 -7.52
CA VAL A 86 -0.26 -2.83 -8.80
C VAL A 86 0.98 -3.00 -9.67
N ALA A 87 0.85 -3.80 -10.72
CA ALA A 87 1.95 -4.05 -11.66
C ALA A 87 1.89 -3.12 -12.88
#